data_7d7ddfc564ecec19a2cf13d0a0b37f43
#
_entry.id   7d7ddfc564ecec19a2cf13d0a0b37f43
#
_cell.length_a   1.000
_cell.length_b   1.000
_cell.length_c   1.000
_cell.angle_alpha   90.00
_cell.angle_beta   90.00
_cell.angle_gamma   90.00
#
_symmetry.space_group_name_H-M   'P 1'
#
loop_
_entity.id
_entity.type
_entity.pdbx_description
1 polymer ?
#
loop_
_entity_poly.entity_id
_entity_poly.type
_entity_poly.pdbx_seq_one_letter_code
_entity_poly.pdbx_strand_id
1 'polypeptide(L)'
;MSAEGVRRAGFAEAPASQRTGPLDLGPWPDKLTARVVTPGPRPAIHGYDVEGDLARHYSFAETVLLAWTGELPTAAQGRAFEVALQFAAPAPINEAPTHAAALARICSGTTSAIQGTAAVALAEQARVLVAEHTAWLDALGASTVRVAPEYRAASDEERACVERLRAALEGLLELPELAHDLSRAAALFAVFRACGLKSARHIECALVFAKLPVALAEAMATPARSFRAYPLLLPGIEYVEGDP
;
A
#
# COMPACT_ATOMS: atom_id res chain seq x y z
N MET A 1 -41.60 13.20 -23.76
CA MET A 1 -41.51 13.20 -22.27
C MET A 1 -40.23 13.90 -21.90
N SER A 2 -40.37 15.13 -21.38
CA SER A 2 -39.27 16.08 -21.12
C SER A 2 -38.48 15.67 -19.90
N ALA A 3 -37.14 15.64 -20.03
CA ALA A 3 -36.22 15.50 -18.88
C ALA A 3 -36.20 16.82 -18.10
N GLU A 4 -36.88 16.85 -16.96
CA GLU A 4 -36.84 17.97 -16.03
C GLU A 4 -35.47 18.02 -15.33
N GLY A 5 -34.86 19.18 -15.44
CA GLY A 5 -33.56 19.48 -14.92
C GLY A 5 -33.50 19.40 -13.38
N VAL A 6 -32.58 18.58 -12.90
CA VAL A 6 -32.10 18.62 -11.53
C VAL A 6 -31.44 19.99 -11.30
N ARG A 7 -32.13 20.90 -10.62
CA ARG A 7 -31.54 22.15 -10.15
C ARG A 7 -30.40 21.82 -9.20
N ARG A 8 -29.18 22.11 -9.59
CA ARG A 8 -28.02 22.15 -8.69
C ARG A 8 -28.33 23.24 -7.65
N ALA A 9 -28.46 22.81 -6.38
CA ALA A 9 -28.42 23.72 -5.27
C ALA A 9 -27.03 24.37 -5.28
N GLY A 10 -26.97 25.67 -5.57
CA GLY A 10 -25.76 26.45 -5.46
C GLY A 10 -25.35 26.49 -3.99
N PHE A 11 -24.27 25.85 -3.65
CA PHE A 11 -23.63 26.07 -2.35
C PHE A 11 -23.11 27.51 -2.37
N ALA A 12 -23.67 28.39 -1.54
CA ALA A 12 -23.12 29.72 -1.33
C ALA A 12 -21.70 29.55 -0.78
N GLU A 13 -20.72 30.21 -1.40
CA GLU A 13 -19.37 30.26 -0.86
C GLU A 13 -19.39 30.83 0.55
N ALA A 14 -18.95 30.07 1.53
CA ALA A 14 -18.76 30.56 2.88
C ALA A 14 -17.70 31.68 2.87
N PRO A 15 -17.92 32.80 3.62
CA PRO A 15 -16.93 33.86 3.70
C PRO A 15 -15.61 33.35 4.21
N ALA A 16 -14.50 33.88 3.70
CA ALA A 16 -13.13 33.38 3.95
C ALA A 16 -12.77 33.24 5.45
N SER A 17 -13.44 34.01 6.32
CA SER A 17 -13.27 33.95 7.78
C SER A 17 -13.90 32.71 8.45
N GLN A 18 -14.70 31.92 7.74
CA GLN A 18 -15.34 30.70 8.25
C GLN A 18 -14.72 29.40 7.71
N ARG A 19 -13.64 29.49 6.96
CA ARG A 19 -12.93 28.32 6.43
C ARG A 19 -12.12 27.69 7.54
N THR A 20 -12.45 26.46 7.92
CA THR A 20 -11.86 25.78 9.09
C THR A 20 -11.11 24.48 8.74
N GLY A 21 -11.03 24.10 7.48
CA GLY A 21 -10.44 22.84 7.07
C GLY A 21 -9.50 22.92 5.86
N PRO A 22 -8.64 21.91 5.66
CA PRO A 22 -7.72 21.87 4.53
C PRO A 22 -8.43 21.83 3.16
N LEU A 23 -9.69 21.44 3.13
CA LEU A 23 -10.51 21.43 1.91
C LEU A 23 -10.97 22.82 1.50
N ASP A 24 -10.90 23.80 2.42
CA ASP A 24 -11.30 25.19 2.18
C ASP A 24 -10.14 26.07 1.66
N LEU A 25 -8.93 25.52 1.55
CA LEU A 25 -7.71 26.25 1.23
C LEU A 25 -7.44 26.46 -0.27
N GLY A 26 -8.31 25.99 -1.14
CA GLY A 26 -8.13 26.13 -2.58
C GLY A 26 -9.43 26.03 -3.37
N PRO A 27 -9.45 26.51 -4.62
CA PRO A 27 -10.58 26.30 -5.50
C PRO A 27 -10.74 24.81 -5.79
N TRP A 28 -11.96 24.32 -5.61
CA TRP A 28 -12.31 22.98 -6.09
C TRP A 28 -12.18 22.93 -7.61
N PRO A 29 -11.61 21.85 -8.18
CA PRO A 29 -11.57 21.74 -9.62
C PRO A 29 -12.99 21.63 -10.18
N ASP A 30 -13.29 22.42 -11.19
CA ASP A 30 -14.59 22.37 -11.88
C ASP A 30 -14.85 21.00 -12.54
N LYS A 31 -13.78 20.26 -12.79
CA LYS A 31 -13.82 18.96 -13.46
C LYS A 31 -12.71 18.04 -12.94
N LEU A 32 -13.10 16.82 -12.53
CA LEU A 32 -12.14 15.75 -12.27
C LEU A 32 -11.71 15.11 -13.60
N THR A 33 -10.41 15.00 -13.79
CA THR A 33 -9.84 14.38 -15.00
C THR A 33 -9.33 12.98 -14.67
N ALA A 34 -9.86 11.96 -15.34
CA ALA A 34 -9.30 10.62 -15.30
C ALA A 34 -7.92 10.60 -15.98
N ARG A 35 -6.95 9.98 -15.35
CA ARG A 35 -5.55 9.93 -15.84
C ARG A 35 -5.06 8.51 -16.13
N VAL A 36 -5.70 7.51 -15.55
CA VAL A 36 -5.28 6.11 -15.63
C VAL A 36 -6.27 5.30 -16.45
N VAL A 37 -7.56 5.39 -16.12
CA VAL A 37 -8.60 4.58 -16.73
C VAL A 37 -9.42 5.40 -17.73
N THR A 38 -9.54 4.90 -18.96
CA THR A 38 -10.51 5.39 -19.93
C THR A 38 -11.74 4.49 -19.86
N PRO A 39 -12.91 5.01 -19.42
CA PRO A 39 -14.13 4.22 -19.34
C PRO A 39 -14.76 4.02 -20.71
N GLY A 40 -15.61 3.00 -20.86
CA GLY A 40 -16.36 2.74 -22.08
C GLY A 40 -16.73 1.27 -22.24
N PRO A 41 -17.32 0.89 -23.38
CA PRO A 41 -17.61 -0.51 -23.68
C PRO A 41 -16.36 -1.39 -23.74
N ARG A 42 -15.20 -0.79 -23.98
CA ARG A 42 -13.89 -1.42 -23.93
C ARG A 42 -12.99 -0.57 -23.03
N PRO A 43 -12.97 -0.84 -21.72
CA PRO A 43 -12.17 -0.05 -20.79
C PRO A 43 -10.68 -0.23 -21.05
N ALA A 44 -9.92 0.87 -20.90
CA ALA A 44 -8.48 0.85 -21.10
C ALA A 44 -7.74 1.43 -19.88
N ILE A 45 -6.55 0.90 -19.57
CA ILE A 45 -5.61 1.41 -18.58
C ILE A 45 -4.41 1.99 -19.34
N HIS A 46 -4.15 3.29 -19.19
CA HIS A 46 -3.14 4.02 -19.94
C HIS A 46 -3.18 3.76 -21.46
N GLY A 47 -4.40 3.57 -22.00
CA GLY A 47 -4.62 3.32 -23.43
C GLY A 47 -4.58 1.84 -23.85
N TYR A 48 -4.17 0.92 -22.98
CA TYR A 48 -4.19 -0.51 -23.26
C TYR A 48 -5.58 -1.11 -22.96
N ASP A 49 -6.14 -1.83 -23.91
CA ASP A 49 -7.45 -2.50 -23.78
C ASP A 49 -7.38 -3.58 -22.70
N VAL A 50 -8.23 -3.48 -21.67
CA VAL A 50 -8.19 -4.41 -20.54
C VAL A 50 -8.58 -5.83 -20.96
N GLU A 51 -9.61 -5.99 -21.78
CA GLU A 51 -10.17 -7.29 -22.15
C GLU A 51 -9.46 -7.90 -23.36
N GLY A 52 -9.12 -7.06 -24.35
CA GLY A 52 -8.53 -7.48 -25.60
C GLY A 52 -7.03 -7.69 -25.55
N ASP A 53 -6.33 -6.98 -24.65
CA ASP A 53 -4.87 -6.97 -24.58
C ASP A 53 -4.36 -7.40 -23.18
N LEU A 54 -4.60 -6.59 -22.13
CA LEU A 54 -4.00 -6.82 -20.82
C LEU A 54 -4.37 -8.20 -20.25
N ALA A 55 -5.65 -8.56 -20.25
CA ALA A 55 -6.11 -9.82 -19.71
C ALA A 55 -5.61 -11.06 -20.47
N ARG A 56 -5.12 -10.89 -21.70
CA ARG A 56 -4.66 -11.99 -22.56
C ARG A 56 -3.15 -12.20 -22.51
N HIS A 57 -2.40 -11.12 -22.29
CA HIS A 57 -0.97 -11.13 -22.54
C HIS A 57 -0.14 -10.78 -21.30
N TYR A 58 -0.77 -10.22 -20.25
CA TYR A 58 -0.08 -9.72 -19.07
C TYR A 58 -0.65 -10.31 -17.79
N SER A 59 0.19 -10.49 -16.81
CA SER A 59 -0.24 -10.86 -15.45
C SER A 59 -0.92 -9.67 -14.76
N PHE A 60 -1.66 -9.96 -13.69
CA PHE A 60 -2.28 -8.89 -12.90
C PHE A 60 -1.22 -7.98 -12.25
N ALA A 61 -0.07 -8.55 -11.85
CA ALA A 61 1.05 -7.77 -11.31
C ALA A 61 1.61 -6.77 -12.33
N GLU A 62 1.75 -7.17 -13.60
CA GLU A 62 2.17 -6.28 -14.69
C GLU A 62 1.13 -5.18 -14.95
N THR A 63 -0.15 -5.53 -14.91
CA THR A 63 -1.25 -4.55 -15.03
C THR A 63 -1.23 -3.53 -13.88
N VAL A 64 -0.92 -3.94 -12.66
CA VAL A 64 -0.77 -3.04 -11.50
C VAL A 64 0.44 -2.13 -11.67
N LEU A 65 1.58 -2.64 -12.13
CA LEU A 65 2.74 -1.81 -12.45
C LEU A 65 2.41 -0.76 -13.52
N LEU A 66 1.77 -1.17 -14.62
CA LEU A 66 1.30 -0.24 -15.64
C LEU A 66 0.40 0.84 -15.05
N ALA A 67 -0.58 0.46 -14.22
CA ALA A 67 -1.52 1.40 -13.62
C ALA A 67 -0.84 2.47 -12.76
N TRP A 68 0.24 2.12 -12.05
CA TRP A 68 0.97 3.05 -11.18
C TRP A 68 2.05 3.85 -11.91
N THR A 69 2.75 3.23 -12.84
CA THR A 69 3.89 3.87 -13.52
C THR A 69 3.51 4.58 -14.82
N GLY A 70 2.42 4.16 -15.46
CA GLY A 70 2.05 4.59 -16.81
C GLY A 70 2.87 3.93 -17.92
N GLU A 71 3.80 3.05 -17.56
CA GLU A 71 4.71 2.36 -18.47
C GLU A 71 4.45 0.85 -18.39
N LEU A 72 4.40 0.19 -19.55
CA LEU A 72 4.27 -1.26 -19.60
C LEU A 72 5.59 -1.90 -19.15
N PRO A 73 5.56 -2.75 -18.10
CA PRO A 73 6.77 -3.39 -17.62
C PRO A 73 7.27 -4.46 -18.63
N THR A 74 8.56 -4.74 -18.58
CA THR A 74 9.09 -5.97 -19.20
C THR A 74 8.60 -7.19 -18.43
N ALA A 75 8.57 -8.37 -19.07
CA ALA A 75 8.20 -9.62 -18.39
C ALA A 75 9.09 -9.89 -17.16
N ALA A 76 10.37 -9.55 -17.24
CA ALA A 76 11.31 -9.69 -16.11
C ALA A 76 10.95 -8.75 -14.95
N GLN A 77 10.62 -7.49 -15.23
CA GLN A 77 10.14 -6.54 -14.20
C GLN A 77 8.83 -6.99 -13.57
N GLY A 78 7.87 -7.44 -14.39
CA GLY A 78 6.58 -7.98 -13.90
C GLY A 78 6.79 -9.16 -12.97
N ARG A 79 7.65 -10.11 -13.35
CA ARG A 79 7.96 -11.28 -12.52
C ARG A 79 8.72 -10.90 -11.25
N ALA A 80 9.69 -10.01 -11.32
CA ALA A 80 10.43 -9.54 -10.15
C ALA A 80 9.52 -8.79 -9.16
N PHE A 81 8.59 -7.99 -9.68
CA PHE A 81 7.58 -7.32 -8.87
C PHE A 81 6.68 -8.33 -8.14
N GLU A 82 6.20 -9.34 -8.83
CA GLU A 82 5.40 -10.41 -8.24
C GLU A 82 6.16 -11.14 -7.11
N VAL A 83 7.45 -11.47 -7.33
CA VAL A 83 8.32 -12.04 -6.30
C VAL A 83 8.42 -11.11 -5.10
N ALA A 84 8.67 -9.81 -5.31
CA ALA A 84 8.75 -8.84 -4.22
C ALA A 84 7.45 -8.73 -3.44
N LEU A 85 6.29 -8.74 -4.12
CA LEU A 85 4.98 -8.76 -3.46
C LEU A 85 4.81 -10.01 -2.59
N GLN A 86 5.20 -11.19 -3.08
CA GLN A 86 5.12 -12.44 -2.32
C GLN A 86 6.01 -12.40 -1.06
N PHE A 87 7.22 -11.85 -1.17
CA PHE A 87 8.10 -11.67 0.00
C PHE A 87 7.57 -10.61 0.98
N ALA A 88 6.84 -9.61 0.50
CA ALA A 88 6.22 -8.59 1.35
C ALA A 88 4.90 -9.04 1.98
N ALA A 89 4.20 -10.01 1.38
CA ALA A 89 2.83 -10.38 1.71
C ALA A 89 2.56 -10.87 3.15
N PRO A 90 3.45 -11.62 3.83
CA PRO A 90 3.15 -12.11 5.17
C PRO A 90 2.74 -11.00 6.13
N ALA A 91 1.55 -11.13 6.70
CA ALA A 91 0.92 -10.19 7.62
C ALA A 91 0.33 -10.98 8.81
N PRO A 92 1.17 -11.43 9.76
CA PRO A 92 0.74 -12.29 10.85
C PRO A 92 -0.19 -11.55 11.83
N ILE A 93 -0.96 -12.32 12.59
CA ILE A 93 -1.99 -11.81 13.51
C ILE A 93 -1.45 -10.87 14.61
N ASN A 94 -0.18 -10.97 14.93
CA ASN A 94 0.50 -10.11 15.90
C ASN A 94 0.96 -8.77 15.32
N GLU A 95 0.89 -8.56 14.01
CA GLU A 95 1.05 -7.23 13.40
C GLU A 95 -0.22 -6.39 13.60
N ALA A 96 -0.05 -5.12 13.95
CA ALA A 96 -1.14 -4.21 14.27
C ALA A 96 -2.28 -4.16 13.22
N PRO A 97 -2.00 -4.12 11.89
CA PRO A 97 -3.07 -4.08 10.88
C PRO A 97 -3.93 -5.34 10.87
N THR A 98 -3.31 -6.51 10.92
CA THR A 98 -4.01 -7.80 10.92
C THR A 98 -4.75 -8.01 12.22
N HIS A 99 -4.13 -7.63 13.35
CA HIS A 99 -4.76 -7.67 14.67
C HIS A 99 -6.01 -6.80 14.71
N ALA A 100 -5.94 -5.55 14.26
CA ALA A 100 -7.07 -4.63 14.22
C ALA A 100 -8.22 -5.15 13.34
N ALA A 101 -7.91 -5.73 12.18
CA ALA A 101 -8.89 -6.35 11.30
C ALA A 101 -9.56 -7.58 11.95
N ALA A 102 -8.78 -8.43 12.64
CA ALA A 102 -9.30 -9.58 13.38
C ALA A 102 -10.20 -9.14 14.54
N LEU A 103 -9.85 -8.06 15.26
CA LEU A 103 -10.73 -7.50 16.30
C LEU A 103 -12.05 -6.98 15.70
N ALA A 104 -12.00 -6.27 14.59
CA ALA A 104 -13.21 -5.83 13.89
C ALA A 104 -14.09 -7.04 13.51
N ARG A 105 -13.48 -8.15 13.07
CA ARG A 105 -14.18 -9.41 12.77
C ARG A 105 -14.80 -10.05 14.01
N ILE A 106 -14.05 -10.12 15.11
CA ILE A 106 -14.52 -10.67 16.39
C ILE A 106 -15.74 -9.88 16.89
N CYS A 107 -15.71 -8.54 16.74
CA CYS A 107 -16.83 -7.66 17.10
C CYS A 107 -17.99 -7.70 16.09
N SER A 108 -18.04 -8.67 15.19
CA SER A 108 -19.08 -8.81 14.16
C SER A 108 -19.19 -7.59 13.23
N GLY A 109 -18.09 -6.90 13.00
CA GLY A 109 -18.00 -5.81 12.01
C GLY A 109 -18.40 -6.27 10.62
N THR A 110 -18.94 -5.35 9.83
CA THR A 110 -19.23 -5.60 8.41
C THR A 110 -17.93 -5.86 7.63
N THR A 111 -18.03 -6.54 6.49
CA THR A 111 -16.87 -6.78 5.62
C THR A 111 -16.16 -5.46 5.26
N SER A 112 -16.93 -4.39 4.98
CA SER A 112 -16.36 -3.08 4.70
C SER A 112 -15.61 -2.48 5.89
N ALA A 113 -16.09 -2.67 7.12
CA ALA A 113 -15.41 -2.22 8.33
C ALA A 113 -14.08 -2.97 8.53
N ILE A 114 -14.08 -4.29 8.34
CA ILE A 114 -12.87 -5.12 8.44
C ILE A 114 -11.84 -4.72 7.38
N GLN A 115 -12.28 -4.56 6.12
CA GLN A 115 -11.42 -4.14 5.02
C GLN A 115 -10.85 -2.74 5.22
N GLY A 116 -11.71 -1.79 5.61
CA GLY A 116 -11.28 -0.41 5.88
C GLY A 116 -10.27 -0.34 7.02
N THR A 117 -10.51 -1.07 8.12
CA THR A 117 -9.58 -1.13 9.25
C THR A 117 -8.22 -1.68 8.84
N ALA A 118 -8.19 -2.81 8.11
CA ALA A 118 -6.94 -3.40 7.62
C ALA A 118 -6.21 -2.41 6.69
N ALA A 119 -6.92 -1.85 5.70
CA ALA A 119 -6.32 -0.99 4.69
C ALA A 119 -5.71 0.29 5.28
N VAL A 120 -6.43 0.97 6.19
CA VAL A 120 -5.94 2.20 6.84
C VAL A 120 -4.72 1.89 7.72
N ALA A 121 -4.78 0.83 8.54
CA ALA A 121 -3.66 0.47 9.40
C ALA A 121 -2.42 0.04 8.60
N LEU A 122 -2.59 -0.71 7.50
CA LEU A 122 -1.49 -1.06 6.59
C LEU A 122 -0.90 0.16 5.89
N ALA A 123 -1.76 1.12 5.47
CA ALA A 123 -1.29 2.34 4.82
C ALA A 123 -0.42 3.18 5.78
N GLU A 124 -0.82 3.32 7.04
CA GLU A 124 -0.01 4.01 8.05
C GLU A 124 1.29 3.26 8.35
N GLN A 125 1.27 1.94 8.48
CA GLN A 125 2.48 1.14 8.65
C GLN A 125 3.43 1.31 7.46
N ALA A 126 2.92 1.25 6.23
CA ALA A 126 3.71 1.44 5.02
C ALA A 126 4.31 2.85 4.94
N ARG A 127 3.53 3.88 5.28
CA ARG A 127 3.97 5.27 5.31
C ARG A 127 5.15 5.47 6.27
N VAL A 128 5.06 4.94 7.48
CA VAL A 128 6.13 5.02 8.48
C VAL A 128 7.38 4.31 7.98
N LEU A 129 7.25 3.07 7.50
CA LEU A 129 8.36 2.27 7.00
C LEU A 129 9.07 2.95 5.82
N VAL A 130 8.32 3.53 4.87
CA VAL A 130 8.89 4.25 3.73
C VAL A 130 9.57 5.54 4.16
N ALA A 131 9.00 6.27 5.13
CA ALA A 131 9.59 7.48 5.68
C ALA A 131 10.95 7.21 6.36
N GLU A 132 11.07 6.11 7.10
CA GLU A 132 12.32 5.66 7.72
C GLU A 132 13.40 5.28 6.69
N HIS A 133 13.00 4.96 5.46
CA HIS A 133 13.91 4.53 4.39
C HIS A 133 14.09 5.58 3.28
N THR A 134 13.70 6.83 3.49
CA THR A 134 13.77 7.88 2.47
C THR A 134 15.19 8.06 1.93
N ALA A 135 16.20 8.16 2.81
CA ALA A 135 17.59 8.31 2.40
C ALA A 135 18.13 7.08 1.63
N TRP A 136 17.65 5.89 1.95
CA TRP A 136 17.96 4.68 1.17
C TRP A 136 17.35 4.74 -0.23
N LEU A 137 16.08 5.12 -0.34
CA LEU A 137 15.38 5.27 -1.63
C LEU A 137 16.05 6.31 -2.53
N ASP A 138 16.55 7.40 -1.97
CA ASP A 138 17.29 8.42 -2.70
C ASP A 138 18.66 7.90 -3.16
N ALA A 139 19.32 7.08 -2.34
CA ALA A 139 20.62 6.50 -2.67
C ALA A 139 20.54 5.45 -3.80
N LEU A 140 19.41 4.73 -3.95
CA LEU A 140 19.21 3.70 -4.98
C LEU A 140 19.29 4.22 -6.43
N GLY A 141 19.36 5.53 -6.65
CA GLY A 141 19.59 6.15 -7.98
C GLY A 141 21.03 6.57 -8.23
N ALA A 142 21.92 6.42 -7.25
CA ALA A 142 23.32 6.85 -7.34
C ALA A 142 24.21 5.76 -7.94
N SER A 143 25.30 6.17 -8.61
CA SER A 143 26.28 5.25 -9.22
C SER A 143 27.05 4.39 -8.21
N THR A 144 27.04 4.75 -6.93
CA THR A 144 27.67 4.00 -5.84
C THR A 144 26.78 4.04 -4.63
N VAL A 145 26.16 2.91 -4.28
CA VAL A 145 25.28 2.80 -3.13
C VAL A 145 26.11 2.43 -1.89
N ARG A 146 26.11 3.30 -0.88
CA ARG A 146 26.69 3.00 0.42
C ARG A 146 25.54 2.64 1.38
N VAL A 147 25.54 1.41 1.86
CA VAL A 147 24.54 0.93 2.83
C VAL A 147 24.87 1.47 4.22
N ALA A 148 24.04 2.34 4.75
CA ALA A 148 24.15 2.82 6.12
C ALA A 148 23.75 1.72 7.13
N PRO A 149 24.25 1.75 8.38
CA PRO A 149 24.01 0.68 9.36
C PRO A 149 22.54 0.37 9.61
N GLU A 150 21.68 1.37 9.59
CA GLU A 150 20.23 1.25 9.83
C GLU A 150 19.49 0.46 8.74
N TYR A 151 20.08 0.30 7.56
CA TYR A 151 19.50 -0.48 6.44
C TYR A 151 20.10 -1.89 6.34
N ARG A 152 20.92 -2.28 7.31
CA ARG A 152 21.50 -3.62 7.35
C ARG A 152 20.61 -4.61 8.08
N ALA A 153 20.76 -5.88 7.74
CA ALA A 153 20.06 -6.96 8.41
C ALA A 153 20.41 -7.01 9.90
N ALA A 154 19.38 -7.02 10.73
CA ALA A 154 19.51 -7.06 12.18
C ALA A 154 19.72 -8.49 12.73
N SER A 155 19.43 -9.52 11.94
CA SER A 155 19.50 -10.92 12.34
C SER A 155 19.93 -11.86 11.20
N ASP A 156 20.35 -13.07 11.56
CA ASP A 156 20.67 -14.12 10.59
C ASP A 156 19.43 -14.57 9.81
N GLU A 157 18.25 -14.54 10.42
CA GLU A 157 16.99 -14.86 9.76
C GLU A 157 16.66 -13.84 8.66
N GLU A 158 16.91 -12.57 8.94
CA GLU A 158 16.69 -11.51 7.96
C GLU A 158 17.68 -11.63 6.79
N ARG A 159 18.95 -11.89 7.08
CA ARG A 159 19.96 -12.20 6.05
C ARG A 159 19.55 -13.38 5.18
N ALA A 160 19.13 -14.47 5.79
CA ALA A 160 18.66 -15.65 5.06
C ALA A 160 17.38 -15.35 4.23
N CYS A 161 16.52 -14.46 4.67
CA CYS A 161 15.37 -14.00 3.90
C CYS A 161 15.81 -13.24 2.64
N VAL A 162 16.75 -12.31 2.77
CA VAL A 162 17.29 -11.53 1.64
C VAL A 162 18.04 -12.43 0.64
N GLU A 163 18.78 -13.42 1.12
CA GLU A 163 19.41 -14.42 0.25
C GLU A 163 18.39 -15.24 -0.56
N ARG A 164 17.27 -15.65 0.07
CA ARG A 164 16.18 -16.32 -0.66
C ARG A 164 15.50 -15.40 -1.68
N LEU A 165 15.33 -14.11 -1.34
CA LEU A 165 14.82 -13.11 -2.27
C LEU A 165 15.75 -12.95 -3.47
N ARG A 166 17.07 -12.83 -3.23
CA ARG A 166 18.09 -12.75 -4.28
C ARG A 166 18.06 -13.96 -5.20
N ALA A 167 18.01 -15.17 -4.63
CA ALA A 167 17.91 -16.39 -5.40
C ALA A 167 16.63 -16.47 -6.25
N ALA A 168 15.50 -15.98 -5.72
CA ALA A 168 14.24 -15.95 -6.47
C ALA A 168 14.22 -14.91 -7.61
N LEU A 169 15.12 -13.93 -7.59
CA LEU A 169 15.28 -12.89 -8.60
C LEU A 169 16.40 -13.19 -9.62
N GLU A 170 17.12 -14.27 -9.43
CA GLU A 170 18.21 -14.66 -10.32
C GLU A 170 17.73 -14.78 -11.78
N GLY A 171 18.45 -14.11 -12.69
CA GLY A 171 18.11 -14.10 -14.11
C GLY A 171 16.92 -13.18 -14.49
N LEU A 172 16.27 -12.51 -13.52
CA LEU A 172 15.20 -11.56 -13.80
C LEU A 172 15.72 -10.12 -13.88
N LEU A 173 16.42 -9.67 -12.83
CA LEU A 173 16.96 -8.32 -12.72
C LEU A 173 18.38 -8.37 -12.16
N GLU A 174 19.23 -7.49 -12.67
CA GLU A 174 20.54 -7.24 -12.07
C GLU A 174 20.38 -6.20 -10.95
N LEU A 175 20.58 -6.63 -9.72
CA LEU A 175 20.41 -5.84 -8.51
C LEU A 175 21.69 -5.93 -7.66
N PRO A 176 22.75 -5.18 -8.02
CA PRO A 176 24.01 -5.20 -7.29
C PRO A 176 23.85 -4.80 -5.82
N GLU A 177 22.83 -4.02 -5.49
CA GLU A 177 22.48 -3.63 -4.12
C GLU A 177 22.17 -4.84 -3.23
N LEU A 178 21.59 -5.90 -3.79
CA LEU A 178 21.28 -7.13 -3.04
C LEU A 178 22.53 -7.97 -2.68
N ALA A 179 23.70 -7.62 -3.18
CA ALA A 179 24.96 -8.23 -2.74
C ALA A 179 25.41 -7.73 -1.36
N HIS A 180 24.81 -6.64 -0.87
CA HIS A 180 25.09 -6.11 0.45
C HIS A 180 24.24 -6.78 1.53
N ASP A 181 24.70 -6.69 2.78
CA ASP A 181 23.96 -7.15 3.96
C ASP A 181 22.80 -6.18 4.27
N LEU A 182 21.69 -6.34 3.55
CA LEU A 182 20.52 -5.48 3.64
C LEU A 182 19.48 -6.02 4.61
N SER A 183 18.76 -5.10 5.25
CA SER A 183 17.49 -5.42 5.90
C SER A 183 16.46 -5.87 4.83
N ARG A 184 15.47 -6.66 5.26
CA ARG A 184 14.39 -7.11 4.38
C ARG A 184 13.66 -5.94 3.70
N ALA A 185 13.39 -4.86 4.44
CA ALA A 185 12.72 -3.68 3.91
C ALA A 185 13.58 -2.99 2.84
N ALA A 186 14.87 -2.76 3.14
CA ALA A 186 15.80 -2.15 2.20
C ALA A 186 15.96 -2.97 0.91
N ALA A 187 16.03 -4.30 1.02
CA ALA A 187 16.11 -5.19 -0.12
C ALA A 187 14.84 -5.14 -0.99
N LEU A 188 13.65 -5.19 -0.38
CA LEU A 188 12.38 -5.07 -1.11
C LEU A 188 12.26 -3.73 -1.82
N PHE A 189 12.71 -2.64 -1.19
CA PHE A 189 12.64 -1.31 -1.80
C PHE A 189 13.59 -1.19 -3.00
N ALA A 190 14.75 -1.82 -2.96
CA ALA A 190 15.64 -1.92 -4.12
C ALA A 190 14.94 -2.64 -5.29
N VAL A 191 14.25 -3.75 -5.04
CA VAL A 191 13.48 -4.47 -6.07
C VAL A 191 12.34 -3.61 -6.62
N PHE A 192 11.55 -2.98 -5.77
CA PHE A 192 10.45 -2.09 -6.21
C PHE A 192 10.96 -0.93 -7.07
N ARG A 193 12.08 -0.32 -6.71
CA ARG A 193 12.71 0.73 -7.52
C ARG A 193 13.14 0.21 -8.90
N ALA A 194 13.76 -0.96 -8.96
CA ALA A 194 14.18 -1.58 -10.21
C ALA A 194 12.99 -1.98 -11.10
N CYS A 195 11.85 -2.33 -10.50
CA CYS A 195 10.60 -2.55 -11.21
C CYS A 195 9.92 -1.25 -11.71
N GLY A 196 10.50 -0.07 -11.45
CA GLY A 196 9.99 1.21 -11.95
C GLY A 196 9.17 2.03 -10.95
N LEU A 197 9.02 1.60 -9.69
CA LEU A 197 8.31 2.36 -8.65
C LEU A 197 9.21 3.49 -8.10
N LYS A 198 9.28 4.62 -8.81
CA LYS A 198 10.15 5.75 -8.48
C LYS A 198 9.65 6.61 -7.32
N SER A 199 8.36 6.58 -7.03
CA SER A 199 7.73 7.40 -5.99
C SER A 199 7.61 6.64 -4.68
N ALA A 200 7.89 7.29 -3.55
CA ALA A 200 7.62 6.76 -2.21
C ALA A 200 6.17 6.28 -2.07
N ARG A 201 5.21 7.05 -2.59
CA ARG A 201 3.78 6.69 -2.57
C ARG A 201 3.49 5.39 -3.34
N HIS A 202 4.18 5.12 -4.44
CA HIS A 202 4.01 3.86 -5.17
C HIS A 202 4.52 2.67 -4.36
N ILE A 203 5.61 2.85 -3.61
CA ILE A 203 6.16 1.82 -2.72
C ILE A 203 5.22 1.57 -1.54
N GLU A 204 4.65 2.63 -0.93
CA GLU A 204 3.59 2.51 0.08
C GLU A 204 2.41 1.70 -0.45
N CYS A 205 1.92 2.03 -1.66
CA CYS A 205 0.84 1.28 -2.31
C CYS A 205 1.21 -0.18 -2.55
N ALA A 206 2.45 -0.48 -2.97
CA ALA A 206 2.91 -1.84 -3.19
C ALA A 206 2.93 -2.68 -1.91
N LEU A 207 3.37 -2.10 -0.79
CA LEU A 207 3.35 -2.75 0.52
C LEU A 207 1.93 -3.06 0.99
N VAL A 208 1.02 -2.09 0.86
CA VAL A 208 -0.41 -2.29 1.21
C VAL A 208 -1.02 -3.36 0.32
N PHE A 209 -0.79 -3.27 -0.98
CA PHE A 209 -1.31 -4.23 -1.96
C PHE A 209 -0.83 -5.66 -1.69
N ALA A 210 0.44 -5.83 -1.32
CA ALA A 210 1.00 -7.13 -0.98
C ALA A 210 0.36 -7.74 0.28
N LYS A 211 0.21 -6.94 1.35
CA LYS A 211 -0.22 -7.42 2.67
C LYS A 211 -1.73 -7.51 2.83
N LEU A 212 -2.50 -6.63 2.18
CA LEU A 212 -3.95 -6.51 2.42
C LEU A 212 -4.72 -7.82 2.20
N PRO A 213 -4.53 -8.55 1.10
CA PRO A 213 -5.25 -9.82 0.90
C PRO A 213 -4.97 -10.84 2.00
N VAL A 214 -3.71 -10.92 2.48
CA VAL A 214 -3.31 -11.87 3.52
C VAL A 214 -3.85 -11.46 4.89
N ALA A 215 -3.78 -10.18 5.24
CA ALA A 215 -4.37 -9.66 6.47
C ALA A 215 -5.89 -9.87 6.52
N LEU A 216 -6.58 -9.72 5.39
CA LEU A 216 -8.00 -9.98 5.29
C LEU A 216 -8.32 -11.47 5.40
N ALA A 217 -7.53 -12.34 4.78
CA ALA A 217 -7.70 -13.79 4.89
C ALA A 217 -7.55 -14.25 6.34
N GLU A 218 -6.54 -13.75 7.06
CA GLU A 218 -6.32 -14.03 8.49
C GLU A 218 -7.49 -13.52 9.35
N ALA A 219 -7.95 -12.29 9.11
CA ALA A 219 -9.09 -11.74 9.81
C ALA A 219 -10.37 -12.54 9.55
N MET A 220 -10.62 -12.96 8.31
CA MET A 220 -11.81 -13.73 7.94
C MET A 220 -11.77 -15.17 8.45
N ALA A 221 -10.60 -15.75 8.63
CA ALA A 221 -10.43 -17.05 9.29
C ALA A 221 -10.74 -17.00 10.79
N THR A 222 -10.68 -15.80 11.40
CA THR A 222 -11.02 -15.61 12.82
C THR A 222 -12.53 -15.73 13.03
N PRO A 223 -13.02 -16.58 13.97
CA PRO A 223 -14.44 -16.72 14.23
C PRO A 223 -15.06 -15.42 14.76
N ALA A 224 -16.22 -15.03 14.21
CA ALA A 224 -17.01 -13.95 14.79
C ALA A 224 -17.50 -14.35 16.19
N ARG A 225 -17.40 -13.44 17.15
CA ARG A 225 -17.85 -13.62 18.53
C ARG A 225 -18.64 -12.40 18.99
N SER A 226 -19.39 -12.53 20.07
CA SER A 226 -19.97 -11.34 20.69
C SER A 226 -18.86 -10.55 21.40
N PHE A 227 -19.01 -9.25 21.47
CA PHE A 227 -18.10 -8.36 22.21
C PHE A 227 -17.92 -8.81 23.67
N ARG A 228 -18.94 -9.43 24.28
CA ARG A 228 -18.89 -9.97 25.64
C ARG A 228 -17.95 -11.18 25.80
N ALA A 229 -17.58 -11.83 24.72
CA ALA A 229 -16.66 -12.97 24.75
C ALA A 229 -15.18 -12.52 24.61
N TYR A 230 -14.92 -11.26 24.32
CA TYR A 230 -13.58 -10.70 24.30
C TYR A 230 -13.17 -10.31 25.72
N PRO A 231 -12.03 -10.78 26.25
CA PRO A 231 -11.58 -10.41 27.58
C PRO A 231 -11.20 -8.92 27.62
N LEU A 232 -12.11 -8.09 28.07
CA LEU A 232 -11.87 -6.68 28.34
C LEU A 232 -11.17 -6.55 29.70
N LEU A 233 -9.89 -6.84 29.74
CA LEU A 233 -9.01 -6.41 30.83
C LEU A 233 -8.58 -4.98 30.50
N LEU A 234 -9.47 -4.04 30.68
CA LEU A 234 -9.07 -2.62 30.69
C LEU A 234 -8.31 -2.38 31.99
N PRO A 235 -7.07 -1.85 31.93
CA PRO A 235 -6.40 -1.38 33.11
C PRO A 235 -7.26 -0.29 33.78
N GLY A 236 -7.25 -0.23 35.10
CA GLY A 236 -7.93 0.85 35.83
C GLY A 236 -7.40 2.20 35.34
N ILE A 237 -8.30 3.10 34.98
CA ILE A 237 -7.95 4.48 34.60
C ILE A 237 -8.11 5.32 35.86
N GLU A 238 -6.98 5.84 36.37
CA GLU A 238 -6.99 6.84 37.42
C GLU A 238 -6.89 8.22 36.79
N TYR A 239 -7.87 9.05 37.08
CA TYR A 239 -7.87 10.44 36.64
C TYR A 239 -7.10 11.29 37.66
N VAL A 240 -5.96 11.80 37.26
CA VAL A 240 -5.21 12.78 38.08
C VAL A 240 -5.72 14.17 37.68
N GLU A 241 -6.51 14.82 38.55
CA GLU A 241 -6.82 16.21 38.38
C GLU A 241 -5.50 17.02 38.44
N GLY A 242 -5.19 17.73 37.35
CA GLY A 242 -4.10 18.69 37.37
C GLY A 242 -4.47 19.84 38.32
N ASP A 243 -3.55 20.20 39.19
CA ASP A 243 -3.68 21.42 40.02
C ASP A 243 -3.94 22.63 39.07
N PRO A 244 -4.85 23.56 39.46
CA PRO A 244 -5.24 24.71 38.65
C PRO A 244 -4.13 25.73 38.46
#